data_79e296d88af729706c6b2d9cabbe2593
#
_entry.id   79e296d88af729706c6b2d9cabbe2593
#
_cell.length_a   1.000
_cell.length_b   1.000
_cell.length_c   1.000
_cell.angle_alpha   90.00
_cell.angle_beta   90.00
_cell.angle_gamma   90.00
#
_symmetry.space_group_name_H-M   'P 1'
#
loop_
_entity.id
_entity.type
_entity.pdbx_description
1 polymer ?
#
loop_
_entity_poly.entity_id
_entity_poly.type
_entity_poly.pdbx_seq_one_letter_code
_entity_poly.pdbx_strand_id
1 'polypeptide(L)'
;MMKRIAQAWAFASIVLLPNYADLTSGAGDARMRSPVALTGIALAQLTDMAIVALIFFVLLEGLRRLSAWPKIRWGSMALLPVLLFARNLDVMPVDVPPSAVLAMGIVWTALLIFFILRIPKLAAQLSKAGSSLLAGFVVFALVMTFQLGRATLWRPGPQSFSSPITAPSPHKPRLVWILYDELAYQPVFEARDPSLELPNLDRLRAESTLYSDVTPIAYRTTRAVPSLLLGRAVTDVTYTAENRYLVQLDGGSDWRPFDAKATLFGMAKEQGLTTSLVGWYIAYCPIFVDVATDCYWSNEDAQDRGPTSTSATFSQNVWFPLRVMMEEAFAPRRAWADVAAWNAKGHIAAVKDLRAHELETVAD
;
A
#
# COMPACT_ATOMS: atom_id res chain seq x y z
N MET A 1 -12.42 -9.22 33.53
CA MET A 1 -12.43 -7.99 32.72
C MET A 1 -11.29 -7.97 31.72
N MET A 2 -10.03 -8.06 32.12
CA MET A 2 -8.84 -8.00 31.24
C MET A 2 -8.88 -8.95 30.04
N LYS A 3 -9.19 -10.25 30.24
CA LYS A 3 -9.30 -11.21 29.12
C LYS A 3 -10.28 -10.75 28.02
N ARG A 4 -11.37 -10.09 28.36
CA ARG A 4 -12.39 -9.61 27.41
C ARG A 4 -11.94 -8.37 26.65
N ILE A 5 -11.25 -7.48 27.35
CA ILE A 5 -10.62 -6.33 26.69
C ILE A 5 -9.58 -6.82 25.69
N ALA A 6 -8.74 -7.78 26.09
CA ALA A 6 -7.77 -8.41 25.20
C ALA A 6 -8.42 -9.09 23.98
N GLN A 7 -9.54 -9.79 24.18
CA GLN A 7 -10.29 -10.40 23.08
C GLN A 7 -10.89 -9.34 22.13
N ALA A 8 -11.44 -8.26 22.68
CA ALA A 8 -12.00 -7.18 21.86
C ALA A 8 -10.92 -6.46 21.04
N TRP A 9 -9.78 -6.22 21.64
CA TRP A 9 -8.64 -5.61 20.95
C TRP A 9 -8.05 -6.51 19.86
N ALA A 10 -7.89 -7.81 20.16
CA ALA A 10 -7.46 -8.81 19.19
C ALA A 10 -8.43 -8.93 18.02
N PHE A 11 -9.73 -8.95 18.29
CA PHE A 11 -10.77 -8.96 17.26
C PHE A 11 -10.66 -7.75 16.35
N ALA A 12 -10.61 -6.53 16.91
CA ALA A 12 -10.50 -5.30 16.16
C ALA A 12 -9.24 -5.29 15.27
N SER A 13 -8.10 -5.73 15.80
CA SER A 13 -6.83 -5.81 15.05
C SER A 13 -6.92 -6.71 13.83
N ILE A 14 -7.58 -7.87 13.95
CA ILE A 14 -7.70 -8.81 12.84
C ILE A 14 -8.73 -8.33 11.81
N VAL A 15 -9.86 -7.80 12.26
CA VAL A 15 -10.92 -7.30 11.36
C VAL A 15 -10.44 -6.12 10.52
N LEU A 16 -9.64 -5.24 11.11
CA LEU A 16 -9.14 -4.04 10.44
C LEU A 16 -7.79 -4.26 9.74
N LEU A 17 -7.20 -5.46 9.81
CA LEU A 17 -5.90 -5.75 9.21
C LEU A 17 -5.81 -5.32 7.73
N PRO A 18 -6.78 -5.57 6.85
CA PRO A 18 -6.73 -5.10 5.47
C PRO A 18 -6.59 -3.58 5.33
N ASN A 19 -7.10 -2.82 6.29
CA ASN A 19 -7.08 -1.36 6.24
C ASN A 19 -5.70 -0.77 6.59
N TYR A 20 -4.86 -1.49 7.32
CA TYR A 20 -3.56 -0.98 7.80
C TYR A 20 -2.39 -1.93 7.54
N ALA A 21 -2.60 -3.00 6.78
CA ALA A 21 -1.56 -3.98 6.48
C ALA A 21 -0.32 -3.32 5.87
N ASP A 22 -0.49 -2.37 4.95
CA ASP A 22 0.59 -1.65 4.30
C ASP A 22 1.39 -0.77 5.26
N LEU A 23 0.73 -0.20 6.28
CA LEU A 23 1.41 0.59 7.32
C LEU A 23 2.20 -0.27 8.31
N THR A 24 1.83 -1.54 8.44
CA THR A 24 2.40 -2.46 9.43
C THR A 24 3.30 -3.53 8.81
N SER A 25 3.19 -3.76 7.49
CA SER A 25 4.08 -4.67 6.78
C SER A 25 5.53 -4.19 6.99
N GLY A 26 6.36 -5.08 7.54
CA GLY A 26 7.73 -4.75 7.96
C GLY A 26 8.67 -4.35 6.82
N ALA A 27 8.20 -4.39 5.60
CA ALA A 27 8.95 -4.13 4.39
C ALA A 27 9.39 -2.67 4.19
N GLY A 28 9.11 -1.75 5.09
CA GLY A 28 9.56 -0.36 4.95
C GLY A 28 8.95 0.40 3.76
N ASP A 29 8.40 -0.32 2.81
CA ASP A 29 8.00 0.14 1.49
C ASP A 29 6.97 1.28 1.54
N ALA A 30 5.88 1.11 2.30
CA ALA A 30 4.84 2.14 2.39
C ALA A 30 5.33 3.40 3.12
N ARG A 31 6.18 3.23 4.14
CA ARG A 31 6.73 4.35 4.91
C ARG A 31 7.71 5.19 4.11
N MET A 32 8.57 4.52 3.35
CA MET A 32 9.59 5.18 2.52
C MET A 32 9.00 5.86 1.30
N ARG A 33 7.85 5.38 0.85
CA ARG A 33 7.13 5.93 -0.29
C ARG A 33 6.18 7.06 0.08
N SER A 34 6.09 7.45 1.35
CA SER A 34 5.25 8.58 1.74
C SER A 34 6.07 9.86 1.81
N PRO A 35 5.80 10.84 0.92
CA PRO A 35 6.39 12.17 1.01
C PRO A 35 5.83 12.99 2.17
N VAL A 36 4.74 12.53 2.78
CA VAL A 36 4.07 13.19 3.90
C VAL A 36 4.05 12.31 5.15
N ALA A 37 3.86 12.93 6.31
CA ALA A 37 3.80 12.21 7.57
C ALA A 37 2.55 11.31 7.65
N LEU A 38 2.75 10.05 8.02
CA LEU A 38 1.67 9.06 8.19
C LEU A 38 0.93 9.19 9.51
N THR A 39 1.23 10.20 10.32
CA THR A 39 0.67 10.41 11.66
C THR A 39 -0.86 10.41 11.64
N GLY A 40 -1.47 11.13 10.69
CA GLY A 40 -2.93 11.25 10.58
C GLY A 40 -3.60 9.91 10.29
N ILE A 41 -3.08 9.15 9.33
CA ILE A 41 -3.59 7.83 8.97
C ILE A 41 -3.38 6.84 10.12
N ALA A 42 -2.18 6.77 10.68
CA ALA A 42 -1.87 5.82 11.75
C ALA A 42 -2.72 6.07 13.01
N LEU A 43 -2.94 7.33 13.38
CA LEU A 43 -3.84 7.69 14.48
C LEU A 43 -5.31 7.37 14.14
N ALA A 44 -5.75 7.57 12.91
CA ALA A 44 -7.09 7.20 12.48
C ALA A 44 -7.30 5.68 12.61
N GLN A 45 -6.36 4.87 12.16
CA GLN A 45 -6.42 3.40 12.29
C GLN A 45 -6.41 2.92 13.75
N LEU A 46 -5.63 3.55 14.63
CA LEU A 46 -5.67 3.28 16.07
C LEU A 46 -7.03 3.63 16.67
N THR A 47 -7.64 4.72 16.19
CA THR A 47 -8.99 5.14 16.60
C THR A 47 -10.04 4.14 16.14
N ASP A 48 -9.96 3.65 14.90
CA ASP A 48 -10.84 2.61 14.37
C ASP A 48 -10.72 1.32 15.17
N MET A 49 -9.50 0.90 15.51
CA MET A 49 -9.28 -0.25 16.38
C MET A 49 -9.94 -0.07 17.75
N ALA A 50 -9.85 1.12 18.33
CA ALA A 50 -10.48 1.42 19.62
C ALA A 50 -12.02 1.41 19.52
N ILE A 51 -12.59 2.00 18.47
CA ILE A 51 -14.04 2.02 18.23
C ILE A 51 -14.56 0.59 18.03
N VAL A 52 -13.96 -0.19 17.15
CA VAL A 52 -14.39 -1.58 16.88
C VAL A 52 -14.23 -2.46 18.12
N ALA A 53 -13.12 -2.30 18.85
CA ALA A 53 -12.91 -3.04 20.10
C ALA A 53 -13.97 -2.67 21.15
N LEU A 54 -14.30 -1.39 21.30
CA LEU A 54 -15.34 -0.94 22.24
C LEU A 54 -16.71 -1.49 21.86
N ILE A 55 -17.10 -1.40 20.59
CA ILE A 55 -18.38 -1.95 20.10
C ILE A 55 -18.45 -3.45 20.38
N PHE A 56 -17.41 -4.19 20.02
CA PHE A 56 -17.36 -5.63 20.24
C PHE A 56 -17.41 -5.98 21.75
N PHE A 57 -16.70 -5.24 22.59
CA PHE A 57 -16.74 -5.43 24.04
C PHE A 57 -18.15 -5.20 24.61
N VAL A 58 -18.81 -4.11 24.23
CA VAL A 58 -20.16 -3.78 24.68
C VAL A 58 -21.18 -4.81 24.21
N LEU A 59 -21.08 -5.27 22.94
CA LEU A 59 -21.92 -6.33 22.41
C LEU A 59 -21.74 -7.64 23.18
N LEU A 60 -20.50 -8.05 23.43
CA LEU A 60 -20.22 -9.27 24.21
C LEU A 60 -20.78 -9.17 25.63
N GLU A 61 -20.67 -8.02 26.28
CA GLU A 61 -21.15 -7.82 27.63
C GLU A 61 -22.69 -7.78 27.69
N GLY A 62 -23.32 -7.13 26.68
CA GLY A 62 -24.78 -7.12 26.53
C GLY A 62 -25.37 -8.51 26.28
N LEU A 63 -24.80 -9.23 25.29
CA LEU A 63 -25.23 -10.60 24.93
C LEU A 63 -25.12 -11.59 26.08
N ARG A 64 -24.14 -11.44 26.96
CA ARG A 64 -23.94 -12.31 28.12
C ARG A 64 -25.11 -12.30 29.11
N ARG A 65 -25.91 -11.22 29.10
CA ARG A 65 -27.08 -11.11 29.97
C ARG A 65 -28.28 -11.89 29.45
N LEU A 66 -28.21 -12.41 28.23
CA LEU A 66 -29.28 -13.21 27.64
C LEU A 66 -29.21 -14.67 28.10
N SER A 67 -30.36 -15.26 28.37
CA SER A 67 -30.46 -16.70 28.73
C SER A 67 -29.94 -17.63 27.62
N ALA A 68 -30.04 -17.19 26.37
CA ALA A 68 -29.52 -17.90 25.20
C ALA A 68 -27.99 -17.74 24.98
N TRP A 69 -27.28 -17.01 25.87
CA TRP A 69 -25.86 -16.72 25.72
C TRP A 69 -24.97 -17.92 25.39
N PRO A 70 -25.11 -19.09 26.01
CA PRO A 70 -24.24 -20.23 25.70
C PRO A 70 -24.34 -20.62 24.19
N LYS A 71 -25.55 -20.67 23.63
CA LYS A 71 -25.80 -21.01 22.22
C LYS A 71 -25.28 -19.92 21.27
N ILE A 72 -25.54 -18.65 21.61
CA ILE A 72 -25.03 -17.50 20.86
C ILE A 72 -23.49 -17.51 20.83
N ARG A 73 -22.86 -17.74 21.98
CA ARG A 73 -21.41 -17.83 22.10
C ARG A 73 -20.82 -18.95 21.25
N TRP A 74 -21.48 -20.13 21.22
CA TRP A 74 -21.02 -21.23 20.38
C TRP A 74 -21.13 -20.89 18.90
N GLY A 75 -22.26 -20.32 18.48
CA GLY A 75 -22.47 -19.90 17.10
C GLY A 75 -21.47 -18.81 16.66
N SER A 76 -21.29 -17.78 17.47
CA SER A 76 -20.37 -16.68 17.14
C SER A 76 -18.90 -17.12 17.09
N MET A 77 -18.44 -17.94 18.05
CA MET A 77 -17.08 -18.47 18.06
C MET A 77 -16.79 -19.41 16.90
N ALA A 78 -17.80 -19.95 16.33
CA ALA A 78 -17.76 -20.86 15.23
C ALA A 78 -17.76 -20.13 13.87
N LEU A 79 -18.53 -19.08 13.72
CA LEU A 79 -18.55 -18.25 12.49
C LEU A 79 -17.38 -17.29 12.45
N LEU A 80 -16.88 -16.84 13.57
CA LEU A 80 -15.83 -15.83 13.65
C LEU A 80 -14.56 -16.18 12.84
N PRO A 81 -13.98 -17.40 12.92
CA PRO A 81 -12.80 -17.73 12.10
C PRO A 81 -13.04 -17.62 10.60
N VAL A 82 -14.24 -18.01 10.12
CA VAL A 82 -14.60 -17.95 8.71
C VAL A 82 -14.71 -16.51 8.24
N LEU A 83 -15.37 -15.66 9.04
CA LEU A 83 -15.53 -14.24 8.73
C LEU A 83 -14.18 -13.52 8.74
N LEU A 84 -13.33 -13.81 9.73
CA LEU A 84 -12.00 -13.23 9.82
C LEU A 84 -11.09 -13.71 8.68
N PHE A 85 -11.18 -14.99 8.29
CA PHE A 85 -10.45 -15.53 7.16
C PHE A 85 -10.90 -14.86 5.86
N ALA A 86 -12.21 -14.83 5.59
CA ALA A 86 -12.78 -14.21 4.40
C ALA A 86 -12.40 -12.71 4.29
N ARG A 87 -12.43 -11.99 5.41
CA ARG A 87 -12.07 -10.57 5.48
C ARG A 87 -10.60 -10.30 5.18
N ASN A 88 -9.71 -11.24 5.48
CA ASN A 88 -8.27 -11.05 5.34
C ASN A 88 -7.68 -11.78 4.11
N LEU A 89 -8.49 -12.24 3.17
CA LEU A 89 -8.00 -12.95 1.98
C LEU A 89 -7.04 -12.12 1.16
N ASP A 90 -7.34 -10.84 0.98
CA ASP A 90 -6.54 -9.94 0.14
C ASP A 90 -5.13 -9.64 0.71
N VAL A 91 -4.95 -9.84 2.02
CA VAL A 91 -3.62 -9.67 2.67
C VAL A 91 -2.87 -10.99 2.83
N MET A 92 -3.47 -12.10 2.43
CA MET A 92 -2.81 -13.42 2.48
C MET A 92 -2.04 -13.67 1.18
N PRO A 93 -0.87 -14.29 1.24
CA PRO A 93 -0.07 -14.61 0.04
C PRO A 93 -0.61 -15.84 -0.71
N VAL A 94 -1.93 -16.01 -0.73
CA VAL A 94 -2.61 -17.17 -1.33
C VAL A 94 -3.76 -16.66 -2.19
N ASP A 95 -3.71 -16.98 -3.47
CA ASP A 95 -4.81 -16.67 -4.41
C ASP A 95 -5.90 -17.74 -4.26
N VAL A 96 -6.91 -17.45 -3.46
CA VAL A 96 -8.06 -18.34 -3.23
C VAL A 96 -9.27 -17.80 -3.97
N PRO A 97 -9.81 -18.54 -4.94
CA PRO A 97 -10.97 -18.08 -5.68
C PRO A 97 -12.19 -17.87 -4.77
N PRO A 98 -12.98 -16.79 -4.97
CA PRO A 98 -14.15 -16.47 -4.12
C PRO A 98 -15.15 -17.62 -3.96
N SER A 99 -15.31 -18.46 -4.98
CA SER A 99 -16.15 -19.65 -4.93
C SER A 99 -15.66 -20.70 -3.93
N ALA A 100 -14.33 -20.88 -3.79
CA ALA A 100 -13.77 -21.79 -2.81
C ALA A 100 -13.96 -21.26 -1.39
N VAL A 101 -13.84 -19.96 -1.17
CA VAL A 101 -14.12 -19.32 0.14
C VAL A 101 -15.56 -19.51 0.54
N LEU A 102 -16.50 -19.27 -0.39
CA LEU A 102 -17.92 -19.48 -0.16
C LEU A 102 -18.22 -20.95 0.16
N ALA A 103 -17.67 -21.89 -0.61
CA ALA A 103 -17.83 -23.32 -0.38
C ALA A 103 -17.28 -23.73 1.00
N MET A 104 -16.08 -23.29 1.36
CA MET A 104 -15.51 -23.54 2.69
C MET A 104 -16.38 -22.96 3.81
N GLY A 105 -16.90 -21.75 3.63
CA GLY A 105 -17.81 -21.11 4.59
C GLY A 105 -19.11 -21.89 4.78
N ILE A 106 -19.72 -22.39 3.70
CA ILE A 106 -20.93 -23.21 3.75
C ILE A 106 -20.64 -24.53 4.47
N VAL A 107 -19.58 -25.25 4.07
CA VAL A 107 -19.21 -26.54 4.68
C VAL A 107 -18.90 -26.35 6.16
N TRP A 108 -18.12 -25.34 6.51
CA TRP A 108 -17.82 -25.02 7.90
C TRP A 108 -19.07 -24.73 8.73
N THR A 109 -19.96 -23.88 8.20
CA THR A 109 -21.22 -23.54 8.87
C THR A 109 -22.11 -24.77 9.06
N ALA A 110 -22.23 -25.63 8.05
CA ALA A 110 -22.98 -26.88 8.13
C ALA A 110 -22.41 -27.84 9.19
N LEU A 111 -21.07 -28.02 9.20
CA LEU A 111 -20.38 -28.83 10.21
C LEU A 111 -20.62 -28.28 11.62
N LEU A 112 -20.59 -26.98 11.79
CA LEU A 112 -20.83 -26.34 13.06
C LEU A 112 -22.24 -26.53 13.58
N ILE A 113 -23.24 -26.32 12.72
CA ILE A 113 -24.64 -26.59 13.05
C ILE A 113 -24.78 -28.06 13.47
N PHE A 114 -24.19 -28.98 12.70
CA PHE A 114 -24.18 -30.41 13.03
C PHE A 114 -23.56 -30.68 14.42
N PHE A 115 -22.37 -30.13 14.70
CA PHE A 115 -21.70 -30.31 16.00
C PHE A 115 -22.48 -29.69 17.16
N ILE A 116 -23.06 -28.50 16.98
CA ILE A 116 -23.87 -27.85 18.02
C ILE A 116 -25.11 -28.70 18.36
N LEU A 117 -25.74 -29.28 17.35
CA LEU A 117 -26.96 -30.08 17.52
C LEU A 117 -26.68 -31.50 18.04
N ARG A 118 -25.60 -32.14 17.59
CA ARG A 118 -25.32 -33.55 17.87
C ARG A 118 -24.33 -33.78 19.00
N ILE A 119 -23.36 -32.89 19.21
CA ILE A 119 -22.28 -33.06 20.17
C ILE A 119 -22.07 -31.76 20.98
N PRO A 120 -23.05 -31.36 21.82
CA PRO A 120 -23.01 -30.09 22.55
C PRO A 120 -21.80 -29.95 23.49
N LYS A 121 -21.27 -31.04 24.01
CA LYS A 121 -20.05 -31.04 24.87
C LYS A 121 -18.82 -30.63 24.06
N LEU A 122 -18.67 -31.16 22.83
CA LEU A 122 -17.58 -30.81 21.93
C LEU A 122 -17.72 -29.36 21.48
N ALA A 123 -18.91 -28.89 21.12
CA ALA A 123 -19.17 -27.49 20.77
C ALA A 123 -18.78 -26.55 21.91
N ALA A 124 -19.06 -26.89 23.16
CA ALA A 124 -18.65 -26.12 24.34
C ALA A 124 -17.13 -26.06 24.51
N GLN A 125 -16.44 -27.17 24.25
CA GLN A 125 -14.97 -27.25 24.32
C GLN A 125 -14.33 -26.41 23.21
N LEU A 126 -14.80 -26.53 21.96
CA LEU A 126 -14.34 -25.75 20.82
C LEU A 126 -14.55 -24.25 21.03
N SER A 127 -15.71 -23.86 21.55
CA SER A 127 -15.98 -22.46 21.91
C SER A 127 -15.03 -21.92 22.98
N LYS A 128 -14.68 -22.75 23.98
CA LYS A 128 -13.72 -22.38 25.02
C LYS A 128 -12.31 -22.24 24.41
N ALA A 129 -11.90 -23.17 23.55
CA ALA A 129 -10.63 -23.14 22.85
C ALA A 129 -10.53 -21.90 21.92
N GLY A 130 -11.56 -21.63 21.11
CA GLY A 130 -11.61 -20.45 20.24
C GLY A 130 -11.55 -19.13 21.03
N SER A 131 -12.23 -19.06 22.16
CA SER A 131 -12.14 -17.91 23.07
C SER A 131 -10.74 -17.74 23.66
N SER A 132 -10.01 -18.83 23.88
CA SER A 132 -8.62 -18.77 24.38
C SER A 132 -7.65 -18.42 23.27
N LEU A 133 -7.85 -18.95 22.07
CA LEU A 133 -7.11 -18.56 20.87
C LEU A 133 -7.26 -17.08 20.59
N LEU A 134 -8.47 -16.54 20.56
CA LEU A 134 -8.68 -15.11 20.36
C LEU A 134 -7.97 -14.25 21.42
N ALA A 135 -7.92 -14.71 22.68
CA ALA A 135 -7.13 -14.03 23.69
C ALA A 135 -5.61 -14.16 23.46
N GLY A 136 -5.15 -15.26 22.84
CA GLY A 136 -3.75 -15.44 22.41
C GLY A 136 -3.33 -14.47 21.31
N PHE A 137 -4.24 -14.09 20.44
CA PHE A 137 -4.00 -13.06 19.41
C PHE A 137 -3.75 -11.66 19.98
N VAL A 138 -3.82 -11.47 21.29
CA VAL A 138 -3.45 -10.18 21.92
C VAL A 138 -2.00 -9.81 21.63
N VAL A 139 -1.10 -10.79 21.52
CA VAL A 139 0.30 -10.52 21.16
C VAL A 139 0.40 -9.92 19.75
N PHE A 140 -0.32 -10.51 18.79
CA PHE A 140 -0.43 -9.95 17.45
C PHE A 140 -1.00 -8.52 17.50
N ALA A 141 -2.09 -8.31 18.23
CA ALA A 141 -2.71 -6.99 18.37
C ALA A 141 -1.77 -5.94 18.98
N LEU A 142 -0.96 -6.33 19.96
CA LEU A 142 0.07 -5.46 20.56
C LEU A 142 1.17 -5.11 19.55
N VAL A 143 1.63 -6.10 18.77
CA VAL A 143 2.60 -5.85 17.69
C VAL A 143 2.04 -4.88 16.66
N MET A 144 0.79 -5.07 16.21
CA MET A 144 0.15 -4.17 15.26
C MET A 144 -0.02 -2.75 15.84
N THR A 145 -0.49 -2.64 17.09
CA THR A 145 -0.60 -1.36 17.79
C THR A 145 0.76 -0.65 17.88
N PHE A 146 1.82 -1.41 18.21
CA PHE A 146 3.18 -0.89 18.26
C PHE A 146 3.65 -0.40 16.87
N GLN A 147 3.39 -1.17 15.81
CA GLN A 147 3.76 -0.77 14.44
C GLN A 147 3.01 0.49 13.99
N LEU A 148 1.71 0.59 14.25
CA LEU A 148 0.95 1.82 14.00
C LEU A 148 1.47 2.98 14.84
N GLY A 149 1.79 2.76 16.12
CA GLY A 149 2.44 3.76 16.97
C GLY A 149 3.77 4.24 16.39
N ARG A 150 4.59 3.33 15.87
CA ARG A 150 5.83 3.70 15.16
C ARG A 150 5.55 4.52 13.90
N ALA A 151 4.49 4.22 13.17
CA ALA A 151 4.11 4.99 11.98
C ALA A 151 3.72 6.44 12.32
N THR A 152 3.20 6.72 13.52
CA THR A 152 2.93 8.11 13.96
C THR A 152 4.20 8.94 14.14
N LEU A 153 5.32 8.29 14.39
CA LEU A 153 6.63 8.93 14.60
C LEU A 153 7.42 9.05 13.30
N TRP A 154 6.89 8.52 12.22
CA TRP A 154 7.52 8.56 10.92
C TRP A 154 7.75 10.01 10.46
N ARG A 155 8.94 10.28 9.97
CA ARG A 155 9.29 11.55 9.35
C ARG A 155 9.71 11.29 7.92
N PRO A 156 8.95 11.75 6.93
CA PRO A 156 9.33 11.62 5.54
C PRO A 156 10.61 12.38 5.25
N GLY A 157 11.33 11.90 4.24
CA GLY A 157 12.35 12.71 3.60
C GLY A 157 11.72 13.87 2.79
N PRO A 158 12.52 14.75 2.20
CA PRO A 158 12.00 15.86 1.41
C PRO A 158 11.21 15.32 0.19
N GLN A 159 10.04 15.89 -0.01
CA GLN A 159 9.24 15.64 -1.22
C GLN A 159 9.80 16.42 -2.41
N SER A 160 10.35 17.61 -2.13
CA SER A 160 10.95 18.46 -3.14
C SER A 160 12.13 19.21 -2.55
N PHE A 161 13.06 19.56 -3.38
CA PHE A 161 14.11 20.55 -3.09
C PHE A 161 14.51 21.23 -4.38
N SER A 162 14.97 22.47 -4.26
CA SER A 162 15.56 23.21 -5.36
C SER A 162 16.81 23.90 -4.87
N SER A 163 17.93 23.67 -5.52
CA SER A 163 19.15 24.41 -5.25
C SER A 163 19.20 25.66 -6.13
N PRO A 164 19.86 26.75 -5.69
CA PRO A 164 19.99 27.94 -6.55
C PRO A 164 20.60 27.54 -7.88
N ILE A 165 19.81 27.63 -8.93
CA ILE A 165 20.27 27.41 -10.30
C ILE A 165 21.00 28.70 -10.72
N THR A 166 22.27 28.59 -11.03
CA THR A 166 22.96 29.64 -11.77
C THR A 166 22.22 29.80 -13.10
N ALA A 167 21.72 30.99 -13.36
CA ALA A 167 20.76 31.28 -14.43
C ALA A 167 20.94 30.40 -15.69
N PRO A 168 19.89 29.71 -16.16
CA PRO A 168 20.00 28.82 -17.29
C PRO A 168 20.48 29.59 -18.51
N SER A 169 21.54 29.10 -19.15
CA SER A 169 22.01 29.70 -20.41
C SER A 169 20.97 29.36 -21.49
N PRO A 170 20.30 30.34 -22.11
CA PRO A 170 19.22 30.07 -23.06
C PRO A 170 19.68 29.35 -24.34
N HIS A 171 20.99 29.10 -24.50
CA HIS A 171 21.59 28.51 -25.68
C HIS A 171 22.23 27.13 -25.47
N LYS A 172 22.08 26.52 -24.29
CA LYS A 172 22.60 25.15 -24.06
C LYS A 172 21.54 24.11 -24.46
N PRO A 173 21.93 23.05 -25.18
CA PRO A 173 21.02 21.97 -25.49
C PRO A 173 20.53 21.30 -24.16
N ARG A 174 19.25 20.98 -24.11
CA ARG A 174 18.62 20.28 -23.01
C ARG A 174 18.45 18.82 -23.38
N LEU A 175 18.70 17.91 -22.44
CA LEU A 175 18.34 16.51 -22.53
C LEU A 175 17.09 16.28 -21.67
N VAL A 176 15.99 15.92 -22.31
CA VAL A 176 14.74 15.55 -21.62
C VAL A 176 14.58 14.04 -21.75
N TRP A 177 14.52 13.37 -20.62
CA TRP A 177 14.28 11.93 -20.55
C TRP A 177 12.93 11.68 -19.90
N ILE A 178 11.99 11.11 -20.68
CA ILE A 178 10.64 10.78 -20.23
C ILE A 178 10.53 9.26 -20.14
N LEU A 179 10.21 8.76 -18.95
CA LEU A 179 9.95 7.35 -18.71
C LEU A 179 8.45 7.15 -18.44
N TYR A 180 7.78 6.43 -19.34
CA TYR A 180 6.40 6.02 -19.16
C TYR A 180 6.35 4.67 -18.47
N ASP A 181 5.81 4.62 -17.27
CA ASP A 181 5.56 3.36 -16.55
C ASP A 181 4.36 2.64 -17.19
N GLU A 182 4.46 1.33 -17.35
CA GLU A 182 3.43 0.45 -17.91
C GLU A 182 2.95 0.79 -19.34
N LEU A 183 3.64 1.65 -20.07
CA LEU A 183 3.30 1.92 -21.47
C LEU A 183 3.72 0.74 -22.36
N ALA A 184 2.77 -0.13 -22.67
CA ALA A 184 3.03 -1.31 -23.48
C ALA A 184 3.12 -0.94 -24.98
N TYR A 185 4.19 -1.40 -25.64
CA TYR A 185 4.45 -1.13 -27.04
C TYR A 185 3.36 -1.68 -28.00
N GLN A 186 2.95 -2.93 -27.77
CA GLN A 186 1.98 -3.59 -28.66
C GLN A 186 0.64 -2.86 -28.74
N PRO A 187 -0.10 -2.60 -27.64
CA PRO A 187 -1.40 -1.92 -27.72
C PRO A 187 -1.30 -0.45 -28.15
N VAL A 188 -0.11 0.17 -28.05
CA VAL A 188 0.07 1.56 -28.44
C VAL A 188 0.46 1.68 -29.93
N PHE A 189 1.31 0.80 -30.45
CA PHE A 189 1.92 0.97 -31.76
C PHE A 189 1.64 -0.16 -32.77
N GLU A 190 1.52 -1.43 -32.34
CA GLU A 190 1.38 -2.57 -33.26
C GLU A 190 -0.06 -3.06 -33.39
N ALA A 191 -0.72 -3.31 -32.25
CA ALA A 191 -2.08 -3.85 -32.18
C ALA A 191 -3.04 -2.84 -31.54
N ARG A 192 -2.87 -1.56 -31.85
CA ARG A 192 -3.69 -0.48 -31.33
C ARG A 192 -5.14 -0.61 -31.84
N ASP A 193 -6.09 -0.42 -30.94
CA ASP A 193 -7.50 -0.30 -31.30
C ASP A 193 -7.67 0.86 -32.29
N PRO A 194 -8.34 0.64 -33.44
CA PRO A 194 -8.55 1.68 -34.44
C PRO A 194 -9.27 2.95 -33.94
N SER A 195 -10.03 2.83 -32.85
CA SER A 195 -10.71 3.96 -32.21
C SER A 195 -9.81 4.78 -31.29
N LEU A 196 -8.61 4.27 -30.95
CA LEU A 196 -7.67 4.94 -30.05
C LEU A 196 -6.72 5.85 -30.87
N GLU A 197 -7.00 7.14 -30.88
CA GLU A 197 -6.14 8.14 -31.50
C GLU A 197 -5.07 8.64 -30.53
N LEU A 198 -3.80 8.53 -30.93
CA LEU A 198 -2.64 8.98 -30.15
C LEU A 198 -1.72 9.90 -31.00
N PRO A 199 -2.24 11.05 -31.47
CA PRO A 199 -1.58 11.85 -32.52
C PRO A 199 -0.19 12.35 -32.09
N ASN A 200 0.03 12.64 -30.82
CA ASN A 200 1.33 13.09 -30.31
C ASN A 200 2.37 11.97 -30.28
N LEU A 201 1.99 10.75 -29.91
CA LEU A 201 2.89 9.59 -29.94
C LEU A 201 3.17 9.17 -31.40
N ASP A 202 2.18 9.26 -32.28
CA ASP A 202 2.36 8.97 -33.72
C ASP A 202 3.33 9.97 -34.36
N ARG A 203 3.21 11.27 -34.05
CA ARG A 203 4.14 12.28 -34.48
C ARG A 203 5.54 12.04 -33.93
N LEU A 204 5.67 11.78 -32.62
CA LEU A 204 6.96 11.49 -32.00
C LEU A 204 7.63 10.28 -32.66
N ARG A 205 6.86 9.21 -32.92
CA ARG A 205 7.36 8.04 -33.66
C ARG A 205 7.87 8.39 -35.07
N ALA A 206 7.17 9.24 -35.76
CA ALA A 206 7.55 9.63 -37.14
C ALA A 206 8.81 10.51 -37.17
N GLU A 207 9.05 11.31 -36.13
CA GLU A 207 10.13 12.28 -36.04
C GLU A 207 11.37 11.78 -35.29
N SER A 208 11.34 10.54 -34.73
CA SER A 208 12.40 10.01 -33.88
C SER A 208 12.94 8.65 -34.36
N THR A 209 14.05 8.22 -33.77
CA THR A 209 14.55 6.86 -33.94
C THR A 209 13.81 5.94 -32.98
N LEU A 210 13.15 4.91 -33.51
CA LEU A 210 12.43 3.91 -32.76
C LEU A 210 13.26 2.65 -32.54
N TYR A 211 13.38 2.23 -31.28
CA TYR A 211 13.90 0.94 -30.89
C TYR A 211 12.74 0.06 -30.44
N SER A 212 12.34 -0.93 -31.25
CA SER A 212 11.17 -1.77 -31.00
C SER A 212 11.47 -3.05 -30.22
N ASP A 213 12.74 -3.48 -30.20
CA ASP A 213 13.17 -4.71 -29.54
C ASP A 213 13.99 -4.38 -28.28
N VAL A 214 13.31 -3.80 -27.30
CA VAL A 214 13.91 -3.43 -26.01
C VAL A 214 13.32 -4.30 -24.92
N THR A 215 14.17 -5.07 -24.24
CA THR A 215 13.77 -5.88 -23.09
C THR A 215 14.03 -5.11 -21.81
N PRO A 216 13.07 -5.02 -20.88
CA PRO A 216 13.29 -4.38 -19.60
C PRO A 216 14.29 -5.18 -18.78
N ILE A 217 15.19 -4.49 -18.08
CA ILE A 217 16.22 -5.11 -17.25
C ILE A 217 15.63 -5.83 -16.02
N ALA A 218 14.40 -5.48 -15.62
CA ALA A 218 13.64 -6.10 -14.53
C ALA A 218 12.14 -5.91 -14.72
N TYR A 219 11.33 -6.80 -14.09
CA TYR A 219 9.87 -6.78 -14.19
C TYR A 219 9.17 -5.80 -13.22
N ARG A 220 9.89 -5.24 -12.25
CA ARG A 220 9.32 -4.34 -11.26
C ARG A 220 9.98 -2.97 -11.37
N THR A 221 9.18 -1.90 -11.34
CA THR A 221 9.64 -0.51 -11.38
C THR A 221 10.74 -0.23 -10.35
N THR A 222 10.58 -0.77 -9.11
CA THR A 222 11.57 -0.64 -8.04
C THR A 222 12.93 -1.23 -8.34
N ARG A 223 13.05 -2.15 -9.30
CA ARG A 223 14.31 -2.75 -9.77
C ARG A 223 14.71 -2.18 -11.14
N ALA A 224 13.75 -1.99 -12.03
CA ALA A 224 14.01 -1.54 -13.39
C ALA A 224 14.59 -0.12 -13.43
N VAL A 225 13.96 0.83 -12.74
CA VAL A 225 14.40 2.23 -12.74
C VAL A 225 15.79 2.40 -12.11
N PRO A 226 16.09 1.88 -10.92
CA PRO A 226 17.45 1.94 -10.38
C PRO A 226 18.50 1.26 -11.27
N SER A 227 18.14 0.16 -11.90
CA SER A 227 19.04 -0.54 -12.85
C SER A 227 19.35 0.36 -14.04
N LEU A 228 18.35 1.00 -14.60
CA LEU A 228 18.49 1.90 -15.74
C LEU A 228 19.38 3.11 -15.38
N LEU A 229 19.19 3.68 -14.19
CA LEU A 229 19.97 4.82 -13.71
C LEU A 229 21.42 4.49 -13.41
N LEU A 230 21.69 3.27 -12.90
CA LEU A 230 23.04 2.80 -12.59
C LEU A 230 23.77 2.18 -13.80
N GLY A 231 23.06 1.80 -14.86
CA GLY A 231 23.60 0.98 -15.95
C GLY A 231 24.01 -0.43 -15.49
N ARG A 232 23.46 -0.94 -14.38
CA ARG A 232 23.76 -2.25 -13.77
C ARG A 232 22.48 -2.91 -13.28
N ALA A 233 22.45 -4.25 -13.29
CA ALA A 233 21.28 -4.99 -12.85
C ALA A 233 21.07 -4.87 -11.33
N VAL A 234 19.96 -4.28 -10.93
CA VAL A 234 19.46 -4.28 -9.54
C VAL A 234 18.50 -5.47 -9.40
N THR A 235 18.91 -6.47 -8.63
CA THR A 235 18.17 -7.72 -8.48
C THR A 235 17.18 -7.66 -7.31
N ASP A 236 17.48 -6.87 -6.29
CA ASP A 236 16.55 -6.61 -5.21
C ASP A 236 16.76 -5.23 -4.56
N VAL A 237 15.72 -4.73 -3.90
CA VAL A 237 15.74 -3.45 -3.22
C VAL A 237 15.07 -3.57 -1.86
N THR A 238 15.57 -2.80 -0.88
CA THR A 238 14.96 -2.67 0.43
C THR A 238 15.33 -1.35 1.07
N TYR A 239 14.65 -1.03 2.17
CA TYR A 239 14.94 0.16 2.94
C TYR A 239 15.26 -0.23 4.38
N THR A 240 16.24 0.42 4.99
CA THR A 240 16.51 0.24 6.41
C THR A 240 15.50 1.01 7.26
N ALA A 241 15.51 0.72 8.58
CA ALA A 241 14.72 1.49 9.55
C ALA A 241 15.12 2.99 9.60
N GLU A 242 16.35 3.31 9.18
CA GLU A 242 16.89 4.66 9.10
C GLU A 242 16.72 5.30 7.70
N ASN A 243 15.81 4.75 6.88
CA ASN A 243 15.49 5.27 5.55
C ASN A 243 16.63 5.20 4.52
N ARG A 244 17.59 4.33 4.69
CA ARG A 244 18.61 4.12 3.67
C ARG A 244 18.10 3.15 2.62
N TYR A 245 18.17 3.56 1.36
CA TYR A 245 17.83 2.73 0.21
C TYR A 245 18.98 1.78 -0.08
N LEU A 246 18.73 0.49 0.03
CA LEU A 246 19.70 -0.58 -0.21
C LEU A 246 19.32 -1.38 -1.44
N VAL A 247 20.34 -1.84 -2.16
CA VAL A 247 20.20 -2.62 -3.38
C VAL A 247 21.09 -3.87 -3.34
N GLN A 248 20.65 -4.90 -4.03
CA GLN A 248 21.51 -6.01 -4.45
C GLN A 248 21.81 -5.84 -5.94
N LEU A 249 23.07 -6.03 -6.33
CA LEU A 249 23.54 -5.80 -7.69
C LEU A 249 24.02 -7.11 -8.35
N ASP A 250 23.75 -7.23 -9.64
CA ASP A 250 24.31 -8.26 -10.53
C ASP A 250 24.12 -9.72 -10.04
N GLY A 251 22.99 -9.98 -9.36
CA GLY A 251 22.68 -11.31 -8.81
C GLY A 251 23.40 -11.65 -7.50
N GLY A 252 24.19 -10.72 -6.94
CA GLY A 252 24.79 -10.88 -5.62
C GLY A 252 23.74 -10.83 -4.50
N SER A 253 24.07 -11.46 -3.35
CA SER A 253 23.21 -11.47 -2.16
C SER A 253 23.49 -10.32 -1.18
N ASP A 254 24.55 -9.55 -1.39
CA ASP A 254 24.99 -8.52 -0.47
C ASP A 254 24.17 -7.25 -0.62
N TRP A 255 23.60 -6.80 0.48
CA TRP A 255 22.93 -5.50 0.56
C TRP A 255 23.95 -4.38 0.68
N ARG A 256 23.86 -3.41 -0.20
CA ARG A 256 24.71 -2.21 -0.17
C ARG A 256 23.88 -0.96 -0.40
N PRO A 257 24.30 0.19 0.18
CA PRO A 257 23.64 1.45 -0.08
C PRO A 257 23.59 1.76 -1.59
N PHE A 258 22.47 2.27 -2.06
CA PHE A 258 22.35 2.80 -3.41
C PHE A 258 23.25 4.02 -3.54
N ASP A 259 24.15 3.99 -4.49
CA ASP A 259 25.05 5.11 -4.74
C ASP A 259 24.51 6.02 -5.84
N ALA A 260 23.87 7.10 -5.46
CA ALA A 260 23.34 8.09 -6.40
C ALA A 260 24.43 8.75 -7.25
N LYS A 261 25.69 8.81 -6.76
CA LYS A 261 26.82 9.38 -7.51
C LYS A 261 27.25 8.48 -8.67
N ALA A 262 27.05 7.18 -8.55
CA ALA A 262 27.32 6.22 -9.62
C ALA A 262 26.23 6.19 -10.71
N THR A 263 25.21 7.02 -10.60
CA THR A 263 24.11 7.09 -11.57
C THR A 263 24.36 8.15 -12.64
N LEU A 264 23.51 8.16 -13.67
CA LEU A 264 23.47 9.20 -14.69
C LEU A 264 23.43 10.63 -14.09
N PHE A 265 22.70 10.83 -12.98
CA PHE A 265 22.62 12.12 -12.29
C PHE A 265 23.95 12.52 -11.64
N GLY A 266 24.66 11.56 -11.03
CA GLY A 266 26.00 11.80 -10.48
C GLY A 266 26.99 12.17 -11.58
N MET A 267 26.99 11.44 -12.69
CA MET A 267 27.82 11.72 -13.86
C MET A 267 27.52 13.12 -14.46
N ALA A 268 26.25 13.49 -14.55
CA ALA A 268 25.85 14.82 -15.03
C ALA A 268 26.38 15.93 -14.10
N LYS A 269 26.26 15.74 -12.79
CA LYS A 269 26.81 16.67 -11.79
C LYS A 269 28.33 16.83 -11.89
N GLU A 270 29.07 15.74 -12.07
CA GLU A 270 30.53 15.77 -12.28
C GLU A 270 30.93 16.58 -13.51
N GLN A 271 30.06 16.59 -14.54
CA GLN A 271 30.24 17.40 -15.74
C GLN A 271 29.75 18.85 -15.58
N GLY A 272 29.35 19.27 -14.38
CA GLY A 272 28.83 20.61 -14.10
C GLY A 272 27.45 20.89 -14.71
N LEU A 273 26.70 19.85 -15.04
CA LEU A 273 25.33 19.99 -15.56
C LEU A 273 24.34 20.14 -14.41
N THR A 274 23.35 20.99 -14.61
CA THR A 274 22.17 21.07 -13.75
C THR A 274 21.20 19.98 -14.13
N THR A 275 20.57 19.33 -13.15
CA THR A 275 19.64 18.23 -13.37
C THR A 275 18.37 18.45 -12.57
N SER A 276 17.22 18.30 -13.21
CA SER A 276 15.91 18.26 -12.54
C SER A 276 15.34 16.87 -12.64
N LEU A 277 14.74 16.40 -11.55
CA LEU A 277 14.14 15.08 -11.44
C LEU A 277 12.71 15.20 -10.95
N VAL A 278 11.76 14.82 -11.79
CA VAL A 278 10.35 14.71 -11.42
C VAL A 278 9.94 13.26 -11.55
N GLY A 279 9.35 12.69 -10.52
CA GLY A 279 8.99 11.29 -10.55
C GLY A 279 7.93 10.89 -9.52
N TRP A 280 7.50 9.65 -9.64
CA TRP A 280 6.54 9.07 -8.73
C TRP A 280 6.95 7.64 -8.36
N TYR A 281 6.31 7.04 -7.39
CA TYR A 281 6.49 5.66 -6.93
C TYR A 281 7.79 5.40 -6.15
N ILE A 282 8.96 5.86 -6.59
CA ILE A 282 10.23 5.76 -5.88
C ILE A 282 10.48 7.09 -5.14
N ALA A 283 11.01 7.02 -3.94
CA ALA A 283 11.36 8.20 -3.15
C ALA A 283 12.61 8.90 -3.71
N TYR A 284 12.47 9.51 -4.89
CA TYR A 284 13.61 10.06 -5.63
C TYR A 284 14.35 11.14 -4.85
N CYS A 285 13.66 12.12 -4.30
CA CYS A 285 14.33 13.28 -3.71
C CYS A 285 15.20 12.92 -2.48
N PRO A 286 14.79 12.06 -1.56
CA PRO A 286 15.69 11.58 -0.51
C PRO A 286 16.89 10.79 -1.04
N ILE A 287 16.76 10.08 -2.15
CA ILE A 287 17.81 9.24 -2.74
C ILE A 287 18.82 10.10 -3.51
N PHE A 288 18.36 11.12 -4.23
CA PHE A 288 19.16 11.92 -5.16
C PHE A 288 19.54 13.30 -4.62
N VAL A 289 19.32 13.58 -3.32
CA VAL A 289 19.58 14.88 -2.69
C VAL A 289 20.99 15.41 -2.92
N ASP A 290 21.97 14.52 -3.03
CA ASP A 290 23.37 14.89 -3.22
C ASP A 290 23.77 15.10 -4.70
N VAL A 291 22.94 14.73 -5.65
CA VAL A 291 23.31 14.76 -7.07
C VAL A 291 22.35 15.52 -7.97
N ALA A 292 21.07 15.57 -7.67
CA ALA A 292 20.13 16.40 -8.42
C ALA A 292 20.20 17.86 -7.96
N THR A 293 19.95 18.80 -8.89
CA THR A 293 19.87 20.23 -8.60
C THR A 293 18.48 20.61 -8.14
N ASP A 294 17.46 20.01 -8.78
CA ASP A 294 16.07 20.20 -8.46
C ASP A 294 15.36 18.85 -8.44
N CYS A 295 14.41 18.67 -7.54
CA CYS A 295 13.69 17.42 -7.41
C CYS A 295 12.28 17.64 -6.89
N TYR A 296 11.34 16.92 -7.52
CA TYR A 296 9.99 16.70 -7.01
C TYR A 296 9.60 15.22 -7.16
N TRP A 297 8.99 14.65 -6.14
CA TRP A 297 8.43 13.31 -6.25
C TRP A 297 7.10 13.19 -5.51
N SER A 298 6.22 12.38 -6.06
CA SER A 298 4.94 12.03 -5.47
C SER A 298 4.81 10.51 -5.32
N ASN A 299 4.10 10.09 -4.32
CA ASN A 299 3.85 8.66 -4.10
C ASN A 299 2.45 8.40 -3.52
N GLU A 300 1.44 8.93 -4.16
CA GLU A 300 0.06 8.71 -3.74
C GLU A 300 -0.42 7.28 -3.99
N ASP A 301 0.12 6.63 -5.00
CA ASP A 301 -0.34 5.31 -5.44
C ASP A 301 -0.07 4.17 -4.42
N ALA A 302 1.00 4.27 -3.63
CA ALA A 302 1.32 3.24 -2.64
C ALA A 302 0.49 3.32 -1.35
N GLN A 303 -0.22 4.43 -1.14
CA GLN A 303 -1.00 4.69 0.07
C GLN A 303 -2.51 4.52 -0.14
N ASP A 304 -2.95 4.52 -1.40
CA ASP A 304 -4.35 4.49 -1.79
C ASP A 304 -4.85 3.08 -2.17
N ARG A 305 -4.15 2.03 -1.73
CA ARG A 305 -4.62 0.64 -1.90
C ARG A 305 -5.73 0.23 -0.93
N GLY A 306 -6.11 1.12 -0.04
CA GLY A 306 -7.11 0.89 0.98
C GLY A 306 -8.05 2.09 1.14
N PRO A 307 -8.93 2.02 2.10
CA PRO A 307 -9.90 3.09 2.39
C PRO A 307 -9.28 4.27 3.17
N THR A 308 -7.97 4.46 3.14
CA THR A 308 -7.26 5.59 3.78
C THR A 308 -6.45 6.37 2.76
N SER A 309 -6.29 7.67 2.98
CA SER A 309 -5.50 8.54 2.10
C SER A 309 -4.74 9.60 2.90
N THR A 310 -3.55 9.95 2.45
CA THR A 310 -2.75 11.05 3.02
C THR A 310 -3.33 12.42 2.74
N SER A 311 -4.08 12.55 1.65
CA SER A 311 -4.78 13.79 1.26
C SER A 311 -6.10 13.97 2.02
N ALA A 312 -6.62 12.91 2.67
CA ALA A 312 -7.85 12.96 3.42
C ALA A 312 -7.67 13.54 4.84
N THR A 313 -8.72 14.15 5.36
CA THR A 313 -8.76 14.61 6.75
C THR A 313 -8.73 13.42 7.72
N PHE A 314 -8.34 13.67 8.98
CA PHE A 314 -8.39 12.65 10.03
C PHE A 314 -9.77 11.99 10.15
N SER A 315 -10.84 12.79 10.17
CA SER A 315 -12.21 12.28 10.27
C SER A 315 -12.62 11.42 9.07
N GLN A 316 -12.18 11.77 7.87
CA GLN A 316 -12.40 10.94 6.69
C GLN A 316 -11.66 9.61 6.78
N ASN A 317 -10.40 9.61 7.23
CA ASN A 317 -9.60 8.40 7.43
C ASN A 317 -10.13 7.50 8.58
N VAL A 318 -10.94 8.02 9.51
CA VAL A 318 -11.67 7.22 10.50
C VAL A 318 -12.99 6.70 9.92
N TRP A 319 -13.81 7.61 9.36
CA TRP A 319 -15.18 7.24 8.99
C TRP A 319 -15.26 6.36 7.73
N PHE A 320 -14.44 6.64 6.72
CA PHE A 320 -14.54 5.93 5.45
C PHE A 320 -14.19 4.43 5.58
N PRO A 321 -13.09 4.03 6.27
CA PRO A 321 -12.79 2.62 6.51
C PRO A 321 -13.88 1.88 7.29
N LEU A 322 -14.45 2.51 8.31
CA LEU A 322 -15.53 1.92 9.09
C LEU A 322 -16.81 1.75 8.25
N ARG A 323 -17.13 2.73 7.39
CA ARG A 323 -18.24 2.64 6.46
C ARG A 323 -18.05 1.50 5.47
N VAL A 324 -16.89 1.41 4.83
CA VAL A 324 -16.54 0.35 3.89
C VAL A 324 -16.67 -1.01 4.57
N MET A 325 -16.14 -1.17 5.76
CA MET A 325 -16.25 -2.43 6.54
C MET A 325 -17.71 -2.83 6.79
N MET A 326 -18.59 -1.87 7.08
CA MET A 326 -20.03 -2.14 7.25
C MET A 326 -20.69 -2.50 5.92
N GLU A 327 -20.39 -1.77 4.86
CA GLU A 327 -20.94 -2.00 3.53
C GLU A 327 -20.50 -3.34 2.93
N GLU A 328 -19.30 -3.79 3.18
CA GLU A 328 -18.80 -5.11 2.76
C GLU A 328 -19.66 -6.26 3.30
N ALA A 329 -20.20 -6.13 4.50
CA ALA A 329 -21.06 -7.14 5.11
C ALA A 329 -22.41 -7.28 4.39
N PHE A 330 -22.93 -6.21 3.78
CA PHE A 330 -24.29 -6.17 3.20
C PHE A 330 -24.30 -5.96 1.69
N ALA A 331 -23.31 -5.28 1.16
CA ALA A 331 -23.22 -4.89 -0.24
C ALA A 331 -21.76 -4.85 -0.73
N PRO A 332 -21.03 -5.98 -0.76
CA PRO A 332 -19.59 -6.01 -1.02
C PRO A 332 -19.20 -5.36 -2.35
N ARG A 333 -19.98 -5.56 -3.42
CA ARG A 333 -19.71 -4.92 -4.72
C ARG A 333 -19.73 -3.40 -4.66
N ARG A 334 -20.61 -2.82 -3.84
CA ARG A 334 -20.72 -1.37 -3.66
C ARG A 334 -19.55 -0.85 -2.84
N ALA A 335 -19.18 -1.54 -1.77
CA ALA A 335 -18.02 -1.18 -0.95
C ALA A 335 -16.74 -1.09 -1.78
N TRP A 336 -16.48 -2.11 -2.61
CA TRP A 336 -15.32 -2.12 -3.51
C TRP A 336 -15.37 -1.03 -4.58
N ALA A 337 -16.56 -0.74 -5.14
CA ALA A 337 -16.71 0.37 -6.08
C ALA A 337 -16.45 1.72 -5.42
N ASP A 338 -16.86 1.92 -4.17
CA ASP A 338 -16.60 3.15 -3.40
C ASP A 338 -15.11 3.31 -3.07
N VAL A 339 -14.41 2.23 -2.72
CA VAL A 339 -12.95 2.24 -2.52
C VAL A 339 -12.23 2.57 -3.83
N ALA A 340 -12.62 1.92 -4.93
CA ALA A 340 -12.03 2.22 -6.24
C ALA A 340 -12.25 3.67 -6.66
N ALA A 341 -13.44 4.23 -6.42
CA ALA A 341 -13.72 5.64 -6.72
C ALA A 341 -12.94 6.60 -5.80
N TRP A 342 -12.73 6.22 -4.54
CA TRP A 342 -11.90 6.98 -3.60
C TRP A 342 -10.45 7.02 -4.06
N ASN A 343 -9.87 5.87 -4.39
CA ASN A 343 -8.49 5.74 -4.84
C ASN A 343 -8.28 6.48 -6.18
N ALA A 344 -9.24 6.35 -7.12
CA ALA A 344 -9.16 7.06 -8.40
C ALA A 344 -9.10 8.59 -8.24
N LYS A 345 -9.81 9.17 -7.24
CA LYS A 345 -9.74 10.62 -6.98
C LYS A 345 -8.35 11.03 -6.49
N GLY A 346 -7.77 10.27 -5.55
CA GLY A 346 -6.41 10.50 -5.08
C GLY A 346 -5.41 10.42 -6.21
N HIS A 347 -5.46 9.35 -6.99
CA HIS A 347 -4.57 9.16 -8.14
C HIS A 347 -4.68 10.29 -9.18
N ILE A 348 -5.89 10.73 -9.53
CA ILE A 348 -6.09 11.84 -10.46
C ILE A 348 -5.50 13.15 -9.89
N ALA A 349 -5.64 13.39 -8.59
CA ALA A 349 -5.05 14.57 -7.95
C ALA A 349 -3.54 14.56 -8.04
N ALA A 350 -2.91 13.41 -7.72
CA ALA A 350 -1.47 13.20 -7.82
C ALA A 350 -0.92 13.39 -9.21
N VAL A 351 -1.58 12.79 -10.21
CA VAL A 351 -1.17 12.94 -11.62
C VAL A 351 -1.25 14.40 -12.08
N LYS A 352 -2.26 15.15 -11.63
CA LYS A 352 -2.36 16.57 -11.95
C LYS A 352 -1.26 17.39 -11.30
N ASP A 353 -0.95 17.12 -10.06
CA ASP A 353 0.11 17.78 -9.29
C ASP A 353 1.48 17.48 -9.90
N LEU A 354 1.76 16.22 -10.20
CA LEU A 354 2.97 15.80 -10.90
C LEU A 354 3.12 16.48 -12.26
N ARG A 355 2.06 16.54 -13.05
CA ARG A 355 2.06 17.23 -14.34
C ARG A 355 2.33 18.72 -14.23
N ALA A 356 1.82 19.39 -13.21
CA ALA A 356 2.11 20.80 -12.99
C ALA A 356 3.62 21.02 -12.79
N HIS A 357 4.26 20.19 -11.97
CA HIS A 357 5.70 20.26 -11.72
C HIS A 357 6.54 19.87 -12.96
N GLU A 358 6.10 18.87 -13.74
CA GLU A 358 6.75 18.52 -14.99
C GLU A 358 6.73 19.70 -16.00
N LEU A 359 5.60 20.38 -16.12
CA LEU A 359 5.45 21.52 -17.03
C LEU A 359 6.29 22.72 -16.58
N GLU A 360 6.33 23.01 -15.28
CA GLU A 360 7.20 24.06 -14.73
C GLU A 360 8.68 23.74 -15.00
N THR A 361 9.10 22.50 -14.75
CA THR A 361 10.49 22.05 -14.95
C THR A 361 10.93 22.12 -16.42
N VAL A 362 10.02 21.89 -17.38
CA VAL A 362 10.32 21.96 -18.81
C VAL A 362 10.29 23.42 -19.34
N ALA A 363 9.51 24.29 -18.70
CA ALA A 363 9.39 25.70 -19.08
C ALA A 363 10.60 26.54 -18.67
N ASP A 364 11.22 26.22 -17.53
CA ASP A 364 12.44 26.84 -17.02
C ASP A 364 13.70 26.30 -17.73
#